data_ff6d529e2f679407931ae0569585f169
#
_entry.id   ff6d529e2f679407931ae0569585f169
#
_cell.length_a   1.000
_cell.length_b   1.000
_cell.length_c   1.000
_cell.angle_alpha   90.00
_cell.angle_beta   90.00
_cell.angle_gamma   90.00
#
_symmetry.space_group_name_H-M   'P 1'
#
loop_
_entity.id
_entity.type
_entity.pdbx_description
1 polymer ?
#
loop_
_entity_poly.entity_id
_entity_poly.type
_entity_poly.pdbx_seq_one_letter_code
_entity_poly.pdbx_strand_id
1 'polypeptide(L)'
;VLIVVGIFFLLSNMGIISWHNFGIWFSHYWPVLLILWGVIKLIEYQQANRAGERARGIGAGGVMLVVVVVIAGLIASEAVKWNPGELCSDSDLQGLPWCGHNYNYTDELQQAFPAGGSLRVTDERGAINITDSSDNQIHVSVHKRVNADKQEQADEWNKTTRPQITVNGQIVTVDANTQGARDRRISSDLDIAVPRKASVVLSSRHGDISIMGRDGGADITSHNGDVSITDLTGSATLNLDDSSARLSQIGSDVIVQGRAKDVSLEDVKGTVRLDGDFRDGVKLARIAKTVNFKSSRTDMSFARLDGELDLESGDFEASDIIGPLNLNTRSKDIRISGVSSNVQVKNENGPVEIEVTKLGNVEVQNDRADIRIFIPEKSSFQVDAQARNGEIQSDFSELKIENGDNRSTANGSVNGGTSHIVLNNQHGSIEIRKGGVVASTPAPPKPPKSLKKSEVPDATEN
;
A
#
# COMPACT_ATOMS: atom_id res chain seq x y z
N VAL A 1 24.38 -32.66 30.45
CA VAL A 1 24.09 -31.31 29.96
C VAL A 1 25.35 -30.44 30.09
N LEU A 2 25.94 -30.26 31.28
CA LEU A 2 27.11 -29.41 31.50
C LEU A 2 28.32 -29.79 30.63
N ILE A 3 28.61 -31.08 30.42
CA ILE A 3 29.68 -31.55 29.56
C ILE A 3 29.45 -31.14 28.09
N VAL A 4 28.22 -31.27 27.59
CA VAL A 4 27.87 -30.91 26.20
C VAL A 4 28.00 -29.38 26.00
N VAL A 5 27.54 -28.60 26.96
CA VAL A 5 27.70 -27.14 26.94
C VAL A 5 29.18 -26.74 26.97
N GLY A 6 29.99 -27.42 27.82
CA GLY A 6 31.43 -27.17 27.90
C GLY A 6 32.16 -27.50 26.60
N ILE A 7 31.85 -28.63 25.97
CA ILE A 7 32.45 -29.03 24.68
C ILE A 7 32.03 -28.03 23.59
N PHE A 8 30.77 -27.61 23.55
CA PHE A 8 30.30 -26.62 22.61
C PHE A 8 31.01 -25.27 22.75
N PHE A 9 31.15 -24.78 23.98
CA PHE A 9 31.87 -23.55 24.26
C PHE A 9 33.38 -23.63 23.85
N LEU A 10 33.98 -24.77 24.05
CA LEU A 10 35.39 -25.02 23.66
C LEU A 10 35.55 -25.04 22.13
N LEU A 11 34.65 -25.70 21.41
CA LEU A 11 34.61 -25.74 19.94
C LEU A 11 34.33 -24.36 19.34
N SER A 12 33.48 -23.58 19.99
CA SER A 12 33.21 -22.19 19.59
C SER A 12 34.42 -21.29 19.78
N ASN A 13 35.15 -21.43 20.89
CA ASN A 13 36.36 -20.67 21.17
C ASN A 13 37.55 -21.05 20.26
N MET A 14 37.53 -22.28 19.73
CA MET A 14 38.48 -22.75 18.70
C MET A 14 38.11 -22.30 17.27
N GLY A 15 37.00 -21.54 17.09
CA GLY A 15 36.55 -21.07 15.79
C GLY A 15 35.96 -22.14 14.86
N ILE A 16 35.78 -23.38 15.36
CA ILE A 16 35.25 -24.51 14.58
C ILE A 16 33.73 -24.36 14.38
N ILE A 17 33.03 -23.78 15.38
CA ILE A 17 31.60 -23.54 15.34
C ILE A 17 31.34 -22.06 15.63
N SER A 18 30.61 -21.37 14.71
CA SER A 18 30.20 -19.98 14.96
C SER A 18 28.86 -19.95 15.72
N TRP A 19 28.74 -19.04 16.68
CA TRP A 19 27.47 -18.81 17.42
C TRP A 19 26.31 -18.44 16.47
N HIS A 20 26.61 -17.76 15.39
CA HIS A 20 25.61 -17.37 14.38
C HIS A 20 24.99 -18.61 13.68
N ASN A 21 25.84 -19.52 13.20
CA ASN A 21 25.37 -20.75 12.55
C ASN A 21 24.60 -21.66 13.51
N PHE A 22 25.02 -21.72 14.77
CA PHE A 22 24.31 -22.46 15.81
C PHE A 22 22.93 -21.86 16.10
N GLY A 23 22.81 -20.54 16.15
CA GLY A 23 21.54 -19.85 16.33
C GLY A 23 20.52 -20.16 15.22
N ILE A 24 20.98 -20.13 13.96
CA ILE A 24 20.14 -20.47 12.79
C ILE A 24 19.74 -21.95 12.85
N TRP A 25 20.68 -22.84 13.14
CA TRP A 25 20.39 -24.28 13.26
C TRP A 25 19.40 -24.54 14.41
N PHE A 26 19.60 -23.96 15.57
CA PHE A 26 18.72 -24.10 16.73
C PHE A 26 17.33 -23.54 16.46
N SER A 27 17.18 -22.40 15.78
CA SER A 27 15.88 -21.82 15.45
C SER A 27 14.99 -22.74 14.61
N HIS A 28 15.60 -23.59 13.76
CA HIS A 28 14.86 -24.54 12.91
C HIS A 28 14.64 -25.90 13.58
N TYR A 29 15.58 -26.37 14.40
CA TYR A 29 15.59 -27.75 14.87
C TYR A 29 15.29 -27.93 16.37
N TRP A 30 15.03 -26.86 17.13
CA TRP A 30 14.67 -26.99 18.55
C TRP A 30 13.45 -27.91 18.81
N PRO A 31 12.40 -27.99 17.95
CA PRO A 31 11.30 -28.91 18.19
C PRO A 31 11.74 -30.38 18.15
N VAL A 32 12.76 -30.69 17.32
CA VAL A 32 13.31 -32.05 17.22
C VAL A 32 13.95 -32.48 18.54
N LEU A 33 14.60 -31.55 19.27
CA LEU A 33 15.16 -31.85 20.59
C LEU A 33 14.07 -32.23 21.61
N LEU A 34 12.91 -31.61 21.54
CA LEU A 34 11.77 -31.95 22.40
C LEU A 34 11.19 -33.32 22.04
N ILE A 35 11.07 -33.63 20.75
CA ILE A 35 10.63 -34.95 20.27
C ILE A 35 11.60 -36.03 20.76
N LEU A 36 12.89 -35.83 20.57
CA LEU A 36 13.93 -36.78 20.99
C LEU A 36 13.87 -37.02 22.51
N TRP A 37 13.77 -35.96 23.29
CA TRP A 37 13.62 -36.05 24.73
C TRP A 37 12.35 -36.79 25.14
N GLY A 38 11.21 -36.52 24.48
CA GLY A 38 9.95 -37.23 24.67
C GLY A 38 10.08 -38.74 24.40
N VAL A 39 10.76 -39.11 23.30
CA VAL A 39 11.04 -40.53 22.96
C VAL A 39 11.90 -41.19 24.02
N ILE A 40 12.96 -40.54 24.50
CA ILE A 40 13.80 -41.06 25.58
C ILE A 40 12.99 -41.32 26.85
N LYS A 41 12.11 -40.40 27.22
CA LYS A 41 11.23 -40.54 28.38
C LYS A 41 10.19 -41.66 28.21
N LEU A 42 9.72 -41.88 27.02
CA LEU A 42 8.80 -42.97 26.70
C LEU A 42 9.50 -44.34 26.80
N ILE A 43 10.78 -44.44 26.37
CA ILE A 43 11.61 -45.65 26.52
C ILE A 43 11.89 -45.90 28.00
N GLU A 44 12.29 -44.88 28.78
CA GLU A 44 12.47 -45.00 30.24
C GLU A 44 11.20 -45.51 30.94
N TYR A 45 10.03 -44.97 30.57
CA TYR A 45 8.74 -45.41 31.09
C TYR A 45 8.43 -46.85 30.74
N GLN A 46 8.67 -47.29 29.52
CA GLN A 46 8.47 -48.66 29.09
C GLN A 46 9.42 -49.65 29.81
N GLN A 47 10.69 -49.24 30.02
CA GLN A 47 11.65 -50.08 30.74
C GLN A 47 11.30 -50.20 32.26
N ALA A 48 10.89 -49.12 32.91
CA ALA A 48 10.44 -49.14 34.29
C ALA A 48 9.18 -50.02 34.49
N ASN A 49 8.25 -49.94 33.53
CA ASN A 49 7.02 -50.74 33.59
C ASN A 49 7.31 -52.27 33.38
N ARG A 50 8.35 -52.63 32.59
CA ARG A 50 8.81 -54.02 32.43
C ARG A 50 9.56 -54.54 33.66
N ALA A 51 10.22 -53.65 34.40
CA ALA A 51 10.99 -54.00 35.61
C ALA A 51 10.09 -54.02 36.91
N GLY A 52 8.82 -53.69 36.79
CA GLY A 52 7.91 -53.64 37.95
C GLY A 52 8.19 -52.47 38.91
N GLU A 53 9.02 -51.53 38.50
CA GLU A 53 9.35 -50.32 39.30
C GLU A 53 8.43 -49.17 38.93
N ARG A 54 8.07 -48.33 39.94
CA ARG A 54 7.32 -47.09 39.67
C ARG A 54 8.16 -46.15 38.82
N ALA A 55 7.73 -45.89 37.57
CA ALA A 55 8.35 -44.91 36.70
C ALA A 55 8.42 -43.55 37.42
N ARG A 56 9.63 -43.00 37.56
CA ARG A 56 9.82 -41.63 38.02
C ARG A 56 9.20 -40.67 37.01
N GLY A 57 8.15 -39.97 37.43
CA GLY A 57 7.54 -38.91 36.65
C GLY A 57 8.54 -37.79 36.32
N ILE A 58 8.16 -36.93 35.35
CA ILE A 58 8.95 -35.77 35.00
C ILE A 58 9.00 -34.86 36.23
N GLY A 59 10.16 -34.79 36.89
CA GLY A 59 10.35 -33.90 38.06
C GLY A 59 10.23 -32.42 37.66
N ALA A 60 9.95 -31.56 38.62
CA ALA A 60 9.81 -30.10 38.42
C ALA A 60 10.98 -29.49 37.59
N GLY A 61 12.22 -29.99 37.77
CA GLY A 61 13.39 -29.57 36.99
C GLY A 61 13.31 -29.96 35.49
N GLY A 62 12.71 -31.10 35.16
CA GLY A 62 12.49 -31.49 33.76
C GLY A 62 11.44 -30.63 33.07
N VAL A 63 10.35 -30.30 33.76
CA VAL A 63 9.33 -29.37 33.24
C VAL A 63 9.93 -27.99 33.03
N MET A 64 10.72 -27.48 33.98
CA MET A 64 11.38 -26.18 33.85
C MET A 64 12.34 -26.15 32.67
N LEU A 65 13.08 -27.22 32.43
CA LEU A 65 14.02 -27.31 31.29
C LEU A 65 13.25 -27.29 29.96
N VAL A 66 12.12 -27.99 29.82
CA VAL A 66 11.26 -27.93 28.62
C VAL A 66 10.76 -26.51 28.39
N VAL A 67 10.27 -25.85 29.45
CA VAL A 67 9.77 -24.47 29.34
C VAL A 67 10.88 -23.52 28.88
N VAL A 68 12.09 -23.66 29.43
CA VAL A 68 13.25 -22.85 29.00
C VAL A 68 13.61 -23.11 27.53
N VAL A 69 13.65 -24.37 27.10
CA VAL A 69 13.95 -24.72 25.69
C VAL A 69 12.87 -24.19 24.74
N VAL A 70 11.59 -24.28 25.12
CA VAL A 70 10.48 -23.72 24.33
C VAL A 70 10.59 -22.20 24.21
N ILE A 71 10.81 -21.50 25.32
CA ILE A 71 10.96 -20.04 25.33
C ILE A 71 12.18 -19.63 24.50
N ALA A 72 13.33 -20.27 24.72
CA ALA A 72 14.55 -20.00 23.96
C ALA A 72 14.38 -20.31 22.46
N GLY A 73 13.66 -21.39 22.12
CA GLY A 73 13.36 -21.75 20.73
C GLY A 73 12.43 -20.76 20.04
N LEU A 74 11.39 -20.29 20.75
CA LEU A 74 10.49 -19.24 20.23
C LEU A 74 11.24 -17.92 20.03
N ILE A 75 12.04 -17.50 21.01
CA ILE A 75 12.87 -16.30 20.89
C ILE A 75 13.85 -16.44 19.71
N ALA A 76 14.54 -17.59 19.58
CA ALA A 76 15.46 -17.82 18.46
C ALA A 76 14.75 -17.85 17.10
N SER A 77 13.54 -18.43 17.02
CA SER A 77 12.76 -18.49 15.77
C SER A 77 12.25 -17.12 15.35
N GLU A 78 11.87 -16.28 16.29
CA GLU A 78 11.50 -14.88 16.01
C GLU A 78 12.75 -14.01 15.74
N ALA A 79 13.85 -14.21 16.47
CA ALA A 79 15.10 -13.49 16.25
C ALA A 79 15.75 -13.77 14.86
N VAL A 80 15.50 -14.96 14.28
CA VAL A 80 15.94 -15.26 12.90
C VAL A 80 15.03 -14.60 11.85
N LYS A 81 13.76 -14.39 12.16
CA LYS A 81 12.87 -13.57 11.35
C LYS A 81 13.14 -12.07 11.54
N TRP A 82 13.63 -11.70 12.70
CA TRP A 82 14.05 -10.34 13.02
C TRP A 82 15.35 -10.03 12.28
N ASN A 83 15.26 -9.07 11.41
CA ASN A 83 16.35 -8.59 10.59
C ASN A 83 17.22 -7.63 11.44
N PRO A 84 18.37 -8.03 11.97
CA PRO A 84 19.18 -7.11 12.78
C PRO A 84 19.61 -5.87 11.98
N GLY A 85 19.57 -5.92 10.64
CA GLY A 85 19.82 -4.77 9.78
C GLY A 85 18.78 -3.66 9.86
N GLU A 86 17.52 -3.98 10.20
CA GLU A 86 16.46 -2.97 10.41
C GLU A 86 16.62 -2.25 11.76
N LEU A 87 17.03 -2.96 12.80
CA LEU A 87 17.34 -2.36 14.11
C LEU A 87 18.52 -1.40 14.06
N CYS A 88 19.51 -1.70 13.21
CA CYS A 88 20.69 -0.87 13.06
C CYS A 88 20.48 0.32 12.11
N SER A 89 19.33 0.43 11.47
CA SER A 89 18.94 1.61 10.68
C SER A 89 18.45 2.76 11.54
N ASP A 90 18.05 2.48 12.78
CA ASP A 90 17.58 3.50 13.71
C ASP A 90 18.78 4.27 14.30
N SER A 91 18.72 5.61 14.25
CA SER A 91 19.83 6.49 14.65
C SER A 91 20.30 6.28 16.08
N ASP A 92 19.41 5.85 16.97
CA ASP A 92 19.68 5.67 18.40
C ASP A 92 20.44 4.36 18.72
N LEU A 93 20.47 3.41 17.77
CA LEU A 93 21.10 2.11 17.95
C LEU A 93 22.42 1.93 17.15
N GLN A 94 22.83 2.94 16.37
CA GLN A 94 24.03 2.90 15.53
C GLN A 94 25.36 2.80 16.31
N GLY A 95 25.35 2.95 17.63
CA GLY A 95 26.52 2.83 18.50
C GLY A 95 26.74 1.43 19.09
N LEU A 96 25.89 0.46 18.78
CA LEU A 96 26.01 -0.89 19.35
C LEU A 96 27.07 -1.73 18.61
N PRO A 97 27.89 -2.52 19.31
CA PRO A 97 29.05 -3.24 18.73
C PRO A 97 28.70 -4.19 17.56
N TRP A 98 27.42 -4.56 17.41
CA TRP A 98 26.95 -5.47 16.35
C TRP A 98 26.32 -4.76 15.14
N CYS A 99 26.18 -3.43 15.17
CA CYS A 99 25.53 -2.66 14.09
C CYS A 99 26.52 -2.23 12.99
N GLY A 100 27.83 -2.39 13.18
CA GLY A 100 28.86 -1.88 12.26
C GLY A 100 28.88 -0.35 12.21
N HIS A 101 29.72 0.19 11.33
CA HIS A 101 29.83 1.63 11.07
C HIS A 101 29.37 1.96 9.66
N ASN A 102 28.69 3.09 9.50
CA ASN A 102 28.28 3.59 8.20
C ASN A 102 29.42 4.43 7.58
N TYR A 103 29.85 4.02 6.41
CA TYR A 103 30.83 4.73 5.59
C TYR A 103 30.13 5.29 4.36
N ASN A 104 30.28 6.60 4.11
CA ASN A 104 29.62 7.29 3.02
C ASN A 104 30.62 7.54 1.89
N TYR A 105 30.20 7.27 0.67
CA TYR A 105 30.94 7.50 -0.56
C TYR A 105 30.08 8.26 -1.54
N THR A 106 30.71 9.08 -2.38
CA THR A 106 30.02 9.80 -3.45
C THR A 106 30.75 9.53 -4.74
N ASP A 107 29.99 9.18 -5.77
CA ASP A 107 30.48 9.01 -7.14
C ASP A 107 29.69 9.96 -8.05
N GLU A 108 30.41 10.67 -8.92
CA GLU A 108 29.82 11.55 -9.94
C GLU A 108 30.08 10.94 -11.32
N LEU A 109 29.01 10.75 -12.08
CA LEU A 109 29.09 10.18 -13.43
C LEU A 109 28.41 11.13 -14.39
N GLN A 110 28.99 11.29 -15.58
CA GLN A 110 28.47 12.13 -16.63
C GLN A 110 28.64 11.46 -17.99
N GLN A 111 27.63 11.54 -18.84
CA GLN A 111 27.65 10.94 -20.17
C GLN A 111 26.77 11.72 -21.13
N ALA A 112 27.15 11.77 -22.41
CA ALA A 112 26.28 12.32 -23.45
C ALA A 112 25.00 11.50 -23.55
N PHE A 113 23.83 12.18 -23.64
CA PHE A 113 22.55 11.53 -23.75
C PHE A 113 22.06 11.58 -25.20
N PRO A 114 21.71 10.45 -25.84
CA PRO A 114 21.27 10.42 -27.23
C PRO A 114 19.92 11.14 -27.39
N ALA A 115 19.77 11.91 -28.45
CA ALA A 115 18.54 12.61 -28.79
C ALA A 115 17.37 11.61 -28.96
N GLY A 116 16.28 11.81 -28.23
CA GLY A 116 15.14 10.86 -28.22
C GLY A 116 15.44 9.55 -27.50
N GLY A 117 16.50 9.50 -26.73
CA GLY A 117 16.87 8.32 -25.95
C GLY A 117 15.96 8.06 -24.74
N SER A 118 16.10 6.87 -24.17
CA SER A 118 15.45 6.45 -22.94
C SER A 118 16.49 6.16 -21.87
N LEU A 119 16.14 6.54 -20.62
CA LEU A 119 16.91 6.21 -19.43
C LEU A 119 16.35 4.92 -18.81
N ARG A 120 17.23 3.98 -18.50
CA ARG A 120 16.90 2.82 -17.67
C ARG A 120 17.72 2.87 -16.39
N VAL A 121 17.05 2.76 -15.24
CA VAL A 121 17.71 2.73 -13.93
C VAL A 121 17.32 1.47 -13.19
N THR A 122 18.30 0.82 -12.60
CA THR A 122 18.07 -0.34 -11.71
C THR A 122 18.79 -0.10 -10.39
N ASP A 123 18.07 -0.17 -9.31
CA ASP A 123 18.61 -0.11 -7.95
C ASP A 123 17.94 -1.13 -7.04
N GLU A 124 18.75 -1.81 -6.22
CA GLU A 124 18.23 -2.75 -5.20
C GLU A 124 17.81 -2.03 -3.93
N ARG A 125 18.51 -0.94 -3.57
CA ARG A 125 18.27 -0.22 -2.34
C ARG A 125 18.82 1.21 -2.39
N GLY A 126 17.94 2.16 -2.24
CA GLY A 126 18.21 3.59 -2.21
C GLY A 126 17.12 4.37 -2.90
N ALA A 127 17.10 5.67 -2.70
CA ALA A 127 16.18 6.57 -3.37
C ALA A 127 16.65 6.84 -4.81
N ILE A 128 15.70 7.03 -5.72
CA ILE A 128 15.97 7.43 -7.11
C ILE A 128 15.24 8.75 -7.36
N ASN A 129 15.99 9.81 -7.56
CA ASN A 129 15.48 11.13 -7.90
C ASN A 129 15.80 11.46 -9.35
N ILE A 130 14.78 11.70 -10.18
CA ILE A 130 14.91 12.08 -11.58
C ILE A 130 14.47 13.52 -11.76
N THR A 131 15.37 14.35 -12.25
CA THR A 131 15.12 15.76 -12.55
C THR A 131 15.49 16.08 -14.00
N ASP A 132 15.17 17.28 -14.48
CA ASP A 132 15.58 17.74 -15.81
C ASP A 132 17.03 18.24 -15.80
N SER A 133 17.73 17.93 -16.91
CA SER A 133 19.05 18.47 -17.22
C SER A 133 18.92 19.66 -18.16
N SER A 134 19.72 20.69 -17.92
CA SER A 134 19.77 21.89 -18.77
C SER A 134 20.58 21.69 -20.06
N ASP A 135 21.31 20.60 -20.17
CA ASP A 135 22.14 20.23 -21.31
C ASP A 135 21.73 18.88 -21.93
N ASN A 136 22.40 18.43 -22.94
CA ASN A 136 22.14 17.15 -23.60
C ASN A 136 22.97 16.01 -22.95
N GLN A 137 23.21 16.08 -21.67
CA GLN A 137 23.96 15.07 -20.94
C GLN A 137 23.12 14.50 -19.80
N ILE A 138 23.45 13.30 -19.38
CA ILE A 138 22.99 12.74 -18.14
C ILE A 138 24.05 13.01 -17.09
N HIS A 139 23.62 13.52 -15.94
CA HIS A 139 24.44 13.69 -14.74
C HIS A 139 23.87 12.79 -13.65
N VAL A 140 24.72 11.98 -13.07
CA VAL A 140 24.33 11.06 -12.00
C VAL A 140 25.24 11.28 -10.79
N SER A 141 24.65 11.75 -9.71
CA SER A 141 25.30 11.79 -8.40
C SER A 141 24.82 10.59 -7.58
N VAL A 142 25.75 9.81 -7.09
CA VAL A 142 25.46 8.58 -6.33
C VAL A 142 25.97 8.75 -4.91
N HIS A 143 25.04 8.77 -3.95
CA HIS A 143 25.36 8.79 -2.52
C HIS A 143 25.23 7.39 -1.94
N LYS A 144 26.37 6.72 -1.80
CA LYS A 144 26.45 5.34 -1.34
C LYS A 144 26.75 5.28 0.15
N ARG A 145 25.95 4.51 0.87
CA ARG A 145 26.17 4.17 2.27
C ARG A 145 26.51 2.70 2.40
N VAL A 146 27.67 2.41 2.97
CA VAL A 146 28.18 1.06 3.20
C VAL A 146 28.26 0.83 4.70
N ASN A 147 27.55 -0.15 5.22
CA ASN A 147 27.64 -0.53 6.62
C ASN A 147 28.61 -1.70 6.76
N ALA A 148 29.75 -1.48 7.39
CA ALA A 148 30.81 -2.46 7.58
C ALA A 148 31.43 -2.36 8.98
N ASP A 149 32.10 -3.43 9.40
CA ASP A 149 32.76 -3.45 10.72
C ASP A 149 34.07 -2.64 10.72
N LYS A 150 34.71 -2.52 9.53
CA LYS A 150 35.99 -1.80 9.34
C LYS A 150 35.97 -1.01 8.03
N GLN A 151 36.70 0.08 8.02
CA GLN A 151 36.82 0.93 6.84
C GLN A 151 37.42 0.21 5.64
N GLU A 152 38.46 -0.63 5.84
CA GLU A 152 39.05 -1.37 4.74
C GLU A 152 38.05 -2.28 4.02
N GLN A 153 37.13 -2.88 4.77
CA GLN A 153 36.04 -3.69 4.22
C GLN A 153 35.04 -2.84 3.45
N ALA A 154 34.69 -1.67 3.99
CA ALA A 154 33.81 -0.72 3.31
C ALA A 154 34.43 -0.22 2.01
N ASP A 155 35.70 0.10 1.99
CA ASP A 155 36.45 0.54 0.81
C ASP A 155 36.52 -0.56 -0.28
N GLU A 156 36.70 -1.82 0.12
CA GLU A 156 36.69 -2.97 -0.79
C GLU A 156 35.28 -3.15 -1.40
N TRP A 157 34.23 -3.10 -0.58
CA TRP A 157 32.87 -3.18 -1.06
C TRP A 157 32.49 -2.02 -1.97
N ASN A 158 32.89 -0.80 -1.63
CA ASN A 158 32.69 0.36 -2.50
C ASN A 158 33.36 0.20 -3.87
N LYS A 159 34.56 -0.36 -3.93
CA LYS A 159 35.26 -0.62 -5.20
C LYS A 159 34.57 -1.67 -6.06
N THR A 160 34.01 -2.72 -5.45
CA THR A 160 33.35 -3.82 -6.16
C THR A 160 31.90 -3.47 -6.60
N THR A 161 31.31 -2.47 -5.98
CA THR A 161 29.92 -2.02 -6.27
C THR A 161 29.90 -0.61 -6.86
N ARG A 162 30.86 -0.27 -7.74
CA ARG A 162 30.85 1.03 -8.41
C ARG A 162 29.65 1.16 -9.35
N PRO A 163 28.92 2.28 -9.29
CA PRO A 163 27.86 2.56 -10.24
C PRO A 163 28.41 2.68 -11.66
N GLN A 164 27.59 2.34 -12.63
CA GLN A 164 28.01 2.32 -14.04
C GLN A 164 26.95 2.97 -14.92
N ILE A 165 27.40 3.74 -15.91
CA ILE A 165 26.56 4.20 -17.01
C ILE A 165 27.00 3.46 -18.28
N THR A 166 26.06 2.83 -18.96
CA THR A 166 26.27 2.19 -20.26
C THR A 166 25.32 2.77 -21.28
N VAL A 167 25.85 3.07 -22.48
CA VAL A 167 25.06 3.58 -23.60
C VAL A 167 24.99 2.53 -24.70
N ASN A 168 23.78 2.09 -25.02
CA ASN A 168 23.55 1.11 -26.06
C ASN A 168 22.48 1.63 -27.03
N GLY A 169 22.94 2.22 -28.12
CA GLY A 169 22.09 2.92 -29.09
C GLY A 169 21.38 4.13 -28.45
N GLN A 170 20.07 4.07 -28.34
CA GLN A 170 19.27 5.12 -27.73
C GLN A 170 18.94 4.84 -26.22
N ILE A 171 19.44 3.75 -25.67
CA ILE A 171 19.19 3.38 -24.28
C ILE A 171 20.43 3.71 -23.45
N VAL A 172 20.26 4.56 -22.46
CA VAL A 172 21.25 4.85 -21.43
C VAL A 172 20.82 4.09 -20.17
N THR A 173 21.66 3.19 -19.71
CA THR A 173 21.40 2.41 -18.50
C THR A 173 22.32 2.89 -17.38
N VAL A 174 21.70 3.22 -16.23
CA VAL A 174 22.37 3.49 -14.97
C VAL A 174 22.12 2.29 -14.05
N ASP A 175 23.19 1.65 -13.65
CA ASP A 175 23.16 0.55 -12.68
C ASP A 175 23.89 0.99 -11.42
N ALA A 176 23.17 1.02 -10.29
CA ALA A 176 23.75 1.30 -8.99
C ALA A 176 24.75 0.22 -8.54
N ASN A 177 24.72 -0.96 -9.21
CA ASN A 177 25.61 -2.11 -9.00
C ASN A 177 25.64 -2.61 -7.54
N THR A 178 24.52 -2.52 -6.85
CA THR A 178 24.36 -2.95 -5.46
C THR A 178 24.03 -4.44 -5.31
N GLN A 179 23.72 -5.14 -6.43
CA GLN A 179 23.35 -6.56 -6.43
C GLN A 179 24.45 -7.50 -5.94
N GLY A 180 25.73 -7.11 -6.09
CA GLY A 180 26.89 -7.89 -5.61
C GLY A 180 27.18 -7.74 -4.11
N ALA A 181 26.53 -6.82 -3.44
CA ALA A 181 26.70 -6.57 -2.02
C ALA A 181 25.74 -7.47 -1.23
N ARG A 182 26.30 -8.57 -0.74
CA ARG A 182 25.56 -9.49 0.12
C ARG A 182 24.86 -8.73 1.24
N ASP A 183 23.54 -8.98 1.37
CA ASP A 183 22.76 -8.72 2.55
C ASP A 183 22.68 -7.26 3.05
N ARG A 184 21.88 -6.42 2.37
CA ARG A 184 21.29 -5.19 2.94
C ARG A 184 22.26 -4.17 3.58
N ARG A 185 23.57 -4.35 3.38
CA ARG A 185 24.60 -3.49 3.96
C ARG A 185 25.04 -2.34 3.07
N ILE A 186 24.52 -2.24 1.84
CA ILE A 186 24.80 -1.13 0.91
C ILE A 186 23.48 -0.54 0.43
N SER A 187 23.38 0.77 0.49
CA SER A 187 22.34 1.57 -0.17
C SER A 187 22.99 2.62 -1.05
N SER A 188 22.35 2.94 -2.18
CA SER A 188 22.82 3.94 -3.13
C SER A 188 21.70 4.87 -3.50
N ASP A 189 21.69 6.08 -2.96
CA ASP A 189 20.75 7.09 -3.38
C ASP A 189 21.26 7.73 -4.69
N LEU A 190 20.39 7.76 -5.71
CA LEU A 190 20.72 8.22 -7.05
C LEU A 190 19.99 9.53 -7.36
N ASP A 191 20.75 10.61 -7.55
CA ASP A 191 20.26 11.88 -8.07
C ASP A 191 20.63 11.99 -9.55
N ILE A 192 19.64 11.89 -10.43
CA ILE A 192 19.85 11.79 -11.89
C ILE A 192 19.20 12.99 -12.57
N ALA A 193 20.00 13.84 -13.18
CA ALA A 193 19.54 14.87 -14.09
C ALA A 193 19.68 14.38 -15.54
N VAL A 194 18.58 14.38 -16.30
CA VAL A 194 18.53 13.87 -17.69
C VAL A 194 17.66 14.79 -18.55
N PRO A 195 17.92 14.93 -19.88
CA PRO A 195 17.14 15.80 -20.74
C PRO A 195 15.63 15.56 -20.63
N ARG A 196 14.83 16.62 -20.52
CA ARG A 196 13.39 16.61 -20.23
C ARG A 196 12.58 15.64 -21.13
N LYS A 197 12.98 15.49 -22.40
CA LYS A 197 12.29 14.63 -23.38
C LYS A 197 12.58 13.14 -23.24
N ALA A 198 13.55 12.75 -22.43
CA ALA A 198 13.88 11.35 -22.24
C ALA A 198 12.70 10.61 -21.56
N SER A 199 12.34 9.45 -22.07
CA SER A 199 11.50 8.51 -21.35
C SER A 199 12.33 7.79 -20.29
N VAL A 200 11.68 7.38 -19.18
CA VAL A 200 12.38 6.74 -18.08
C VAL A 200 11.75 5.38 -17.78
N VAL A 201 12.60 4.38 -17.56
CA VAL A 201 12.24 3.03 -17.13
C VAL A 201 13.00 2.72 -15.85
N LEU A 202 12.29 2.64 -14.73
CA LEU A 202 12.89 2.50 -13.42
C LEU A 202 12.50 1.17 -12.76
N SER A 203 13.45 0.54 -12.11
CA SER A 203 13.22 -0.64 -11.29
C SER A 203 13.91 -0.48 -9.95
N SER A 204 13.14 -0.38 -8.87
CA SER A 204 13.64 -0.32 -7.49
C SER A 204 13.03 -1.43 -6.66
N ARG A 205 13.85 -2.04 -5.77
CA ARG A 205 13.35 -3.02 -4.82
C ARG A 205 13.03 -2.41 -3.47
N HIS A 206 13.87 -1.50 -2.98
CA HIS A 206 13.68 -0.82 -1.70
C HIS A 206 14.15 0.62 -1.79
N GLY A 207 13.25 1.55 -1.74
CA GLY A 207 13.55 2.98 -1.75
C GLY A 207 12.55 3.77 -2.58
N ASP A 208 12.48 5.03 -2.29
CA ASP A 208 11.52 5.92 -2.89
C ASP A 208 11.96 6.36 -4.29
N ILE A 209 11.00 6.57 -5.17
CA ILE A 209 11.20 7.08 -6.52
C ILE A 209 10.53 8.44 -6.66
N SER A 210 11.29 9.42 -7.03
CA SER A 210 10.79 10.77 -7.32
C SER A 210 11.11 11.17 -8.75
N ILE A 211 10.10 11.59 -9.52
CA ILE A 211 10.24 12.07 -10.88
C ILE A 211 9.58 13.44 -11.01
N MET A 212 10.32 14.41 -11.50
CA MET A 212 9.82 15.77 -11.66
C MET A 212 10.20 16.34 -13.04
N GLY A 213 9.22 17.01 -13.68
CA GLY A 213 9.47 17.84 -14.86
C GLY A 213 9.86 17.04 -16.09
N ARG A 214 9.02 16.11 -16.61
CA ARG A 214 9.32 15.25 -17.75
C ARG A 214 8.32 15.41 -18.90
N ASP A 215 8.82 15.44 -20.14
CA ASP A 215 7.99 15.37 -21.34
C ASP A 215 7.83 13.93 -21.85
N GLY A 216 8.82 13.05 -21.58
CA GLY A 216 8.77 11.63 -21.91
C GLY A 216 7.86 10.82 -20.97
N GLY A 217 7.57 9.58 -21.32
CA GLY A 217 6.82 8.65 -20.47
C GLY A 217 7.66 8.09 -19.31
N ALA A 218 6.98 7.58 -18.28
CA ALA A 218 7.59 6.88 -17.16
C ALA A 218 7.01 5.46 -17.01
N ASP A 219 7.88 4.46 -16.95
CA ASP A 219 7.56 3.06 -16.67
C ASP A 219 8.32 2.62 -15.42
N ILE A 220 7.58 2.32 -14.36
CA ILE A 220 8.15 2.14 -13.02
C ILE A 220 7.73 0.79 -12.45
N THR A 221 8.69 0.04 -11.99
CA THR A 221 8.47 -1.14 -11.14
C THR A 221 9.06 -0.85 -9.77
N SER A 222 8.22 -0.81 -8.74
CA SER A 222 8.62 -0.55 -7.35
C SER A 222 8.18 -1.67 -6.43
N HIS A 223 9.13 -2.16 -5.63
CA HIS A 223 8.87 -3.07 -4.51
C HIS A 223 9.30 -2.36 -3.22
N ASN A 224 8.37 -2.10 -2.32
CA ASN A 224 8.63 -1.44 -1.04
C ASN A 224 9.28 -0.05 -1.16
N GLY A 225 8.49 0.95 -1.53
CA GLY A 225 8.91 2.36 -1.59
C GLY A 225 7.78 3.23 -2.09
N ASP A 226 7.86 4.52 -1.84
CA ASP A 226 6.89 5.49 -2.31
C ASP A 226 7.30 6.01 -3.70
N VAL A 227 6.34 6.06 -4.62
CA VAL A 227 6.54 6.60 -5.96
C VAL A 227 5.84 7.95 -6.06
N SER A 228 6.60 8.99 -6.35
CA SER A 228 6.10 10.36 -6.55
C SER A 228 6.42 10.85 -7.96
N ILE A 229 5.39 11.25 -8.73
CA ILE A 229 5.57 11.81 -10.07
C ILE A 229 4.83 13.14 -10.15
N THR A 230 5.54 14.18 -10.54
CA THR A 230 4.96 15.52 -10.69
C THR A 230 5.40 16.13 -12.03
N ASP A 231 4.47 16.80 -12.73
CA ASP A 231 4.72 17.47 -14.02
C ASP A 231 5.28 16.49 -15.08
N LEU A 232 4.49 15.47 -15.42
CA LEU A 232 4.79 14.52 -16.48
C LEU A 232 3.86 14.75 -17.66
N THR A 233 4.39 15.17 -18.81
CA THR A 233 3.58 15.34 -20.03
C THR A 233 3.23 14.01 -20.69
N GLY A 234 4.12 13.03 -20.62
CA GLY A 234 3.93 11.67 -21.12
C GLY A 234 2.99 10.81 -20.25
N SER A 235 2.88 9.54 -20.59
CA SER A 235 2.13 8.54 -19.83
C SER A 235 2.94 7.98 -18.67
N ALA A 236 2.24 7.56 -17.63
CA ALA A 236 2.83 6.85 -16.49
C ALA A 236 2.29 5.41 -16.41
N THR A 237 3.17 4.43 -16.34
CA THR A 237 2.83 3.03 -16.07
C THR A 237 3.57 2.59 -14.81
N LEU A 238 2.83 2.16 -13.79
CA LEU A 238 3.37 1.74 -12.50
C LEU A 238 3.00 0.29 -12.22
N ASN A 239 4.00 -0.53 -11.93
CA ASN A 239 3.85 -1.88 -11.40
C ASN A 239 4.31 -1.85 -9.94
N LEU A 240 3.37 -1.93 -9.01
CA LEU A 240 3.62 -1.75 -7.58
C LEU A 240 3.52 -3.08 -6.84
N ASP A 241 4.42 -3.28 -5.90
CA ASP A 241 4.36 -4.38 -4.94
C ASP A 241 4.69 -3.85 -3.54
N ASP A 242 3.67 -3.71 -2.71
CA ASP A 242 3.74 -3.15 -1.36
C ASP A 242 4.29 -1.70 -1.29
N SER A 243 3.93 -0.90 -2.29
CA SER A 243 4.38 0.48 -2.52
C SER A 243 3.20 1.43 -2.53
N SER A 244 3.44 2.72 -2.25
CA SER A 244 2.45 3.78 -2.46
C SER A 244 2.76 4.58 -3.73
N ALA A 245 1.75 5.25 -4.31
CA ALA A 245 1.96 6.10 -5.46
C ALA A 245 1.22 7.43 -5.33
N ARG A 246 1.92 8.53 -5.60
CA ARG A 246 1.33 9.85 -5.68
C ARG A 246 1.73 10.51 -7.00
N LEU A 247 0.75 10.76 -7.86
CA LEU A 247 0.95 11.38 -9.17
C LEU A 247 0.13 12.65 -9.27
N SER A 248 0.76 13.72 -9.73
CA SER A 248 0.09 14.99 -9.97
C SER A 248 0.54 15.64 -11.28
N GLN A 249 -0.38 16.36 -11.92
CA GLN A 249 -0.14 17.09 -13.17
C GLN A 249 0.37 16.17 -14.30
N ILE A 250 -0.40 15.12 -14.61
CA ILE A 250 -0.06 14.16 -15.66
C ILE A 250 -0.78 14.51 -16.96
N GLY A 251 -0.02 14.73 -18.02
CA GLY A 251 -0.54 15.16 -19.33
C GLY A 251 -1.18 14.08 -20.18
N SER A 252 -0.97 12.80 -19.87
CA SER A 252 -1.43 11.65 -20.64
C SER A 252 -2.02 10.56 -19.72
N ASP A 253 -2.06 9.32 -20.20
CA ASP A 253 -2.71 8.19 -19.51
C ASP A 253 -1.87 7.70 -18.32
N VAL A 254 -2.56 7.22 -17.30
CA VAL A 254 -1.98 6.61 -16.09
C VAL A 254 -2.48 5.18 -15.96
N ILE A 255 -1.56 4.24 -15.79
CA ILE A 255 -1.85 2.84 -15.51
C ILE A 255 -1.13 2.46 -14.22
N VAL A 256 -1.86 1.97 -13.23
CA VAL A 256 -1.31 1.43 -11.98
C VAL A 256 -1.78 0.00 -11.82
N GLN A 257 -0.84 -0.91 -11.64
CA GLN A 257 -1.09 -2.34 -11.51
C GLN A 257 -0.38 -2.92 -10.29
N GLY A 258 -0.91 -4.02 -9.75
CA GLY A 258 -0.29 -4.81 -8.70
C GLY A 258 -0.86 -4.57 -7.30
N ARG A 259 -0.01 -4.65 -6.28
CA ARG A 259 -0.40 -4.45 -4.89
C ARG A 259 0.12 -3.11 -4.38
N ALA A 260 -0.77 -2.19 -4.10
CA ALA A 260 -0.39 -0.90 -3.55
C ALA A 260 -0.96 -0.71 -2.14
N LYS A 261 -0.29 0.12 -1.34
CA LYS A 261 -0.81 0.61 -0.07
C LYS A 261 -1.81 1.71 -0.35
N ASP A 262 -1.35 2.82 -0.80
CA ASP A 262 -2.13 4.01 -1.10
C ASP A 262 -1.83 4.53 -2.51
N VAL A 263 -2.86 4.96 -3.23
CA VAL A 263 -2.70 5.55 -4.57
C VAL A 263 -3.45 6.87 -4.63
N SER A 264 -2.75 7.95 -4.95
CA SER A 264 -3.31 9.28 -5.09
C SER A 264 -2.99 9.85 -6.48
N LEU A 265 -4.01 10.14 -7.27
CA LEU A 265 -3.88 10.71 -8.61
C LEU A 265 -4.63 12.04 -8.70
N GLU A 266 -3.95 13.09 -9.11
CA GLU A 266 -4.50 14.44 -9.19
C GLU A 266 -4.12 15.11 -10.51
N ASP A 267 -5.06 15.81 -11.14
CA ASP A 267 -4.86 16.57 -12.38
C ASP A 267 -4.34 15.70 -13.55
N VAL A 268 -5.05 14.59 -13.85
CA VAL A 268 -4.71 13.72 -14.99
C VAL A 268 -5.52 14.09 -16.21
N LYS A 269 -4.86 14.43 -17.31
CA LYS A 269 -5.51 14.80 -18.59
C LYS A 269 -5.88 13.59 -19.46
N GLY A 270 -5.31 12.43 -19.16
CA GLY A 270 -5.54 11.17 -19.86
C GLY A 270 -6.54 10.27 -19.16
N THR A 271 -6.56 9.02 -19.61
CA THR A 271 -7.33 7.92 -19.02
C THR A 271 -6.59 7.35 -17.82
N VAL A 272 -7.33 7.00 -16.77
CA VAL A 272 -6.80 6.32 -15.60
C VAL A 272 -7.27 4.88 -15.57
N ARG A 273 -6.34 3.95 -15.44
CA ARG A 273 -6.61 2.53 -15.21
C ARG A 273 -5.89 2.05 -13.97
N LEU A 274 -6.66 1.57 -13.01
CA LEU A 274 -6.17 0.98 -11.77
C LEU A 274 -6.62 -0.48 -11.73
N ASP A 275 -5.68 -1.44 -11.63
CA ASP A 275 -5.97 -2.88 -11.64
C ASP A 275 -5.10 -3.59 -10.61
N GLY A 276 -5.67 -3.96 -9.48
CA GLY A 276 -4.91 -4.59 -8.41
C GLY A 276 -5.59 -4.58 -7.05
N ASP A 277 -4.79 -4.81 -6.01
CA ASP A 277 -5.22 -4.74 -4.63
C ASP A 277 -4.68 -3.47 -3.95
N PHE A 278 -5.59 -2.62 -3.49
CA PHE A 278 -5.29 -1.34 -2.84
C PHE A 278 -5.72 -1.44 -1.38
N ARG A 279 -4.74 -1.40 -0.45
CA ARG A 279 -5.00 -1.73 0.97
C ARG A 279 -5.56 -0.56 1.77
N ASP A 280 -4.92 0.59 1.65
CA ASP A 280 -5.21 1.76 2.49
C ASP A 280 -6.20 2.70 1.82
N GLY A 281 -6.16 2.79 0.49
CA GLY A 281 -7.15 3.56 -0.24
C GLY A 281 -6.71 4.01 -1.63
N VAL A 282 -7.66 4.62 -2.33
CA VAL A 282 -7.44 5.26 -3.63
C VAL A 282 -8.11 6.62 -3.65
N LYS A 283 -7.34 7.67 -3.89
CA LYS A 283 -7.80 9.05 -4.02
C LYS A 283 -7.60 9.53 -5.45
N LEU A 284 -8.67 10.00 -6.06
CA LEU A 284 -8.64 10.56 -7.41
C LEU A 284 -9.20 11.98 -7.36
N ALA A 285 -8.57 12.90 -8.06
CA ALA A 285 -9.07 14.27 -8.18
C ALA A 285 -8.84 14.80 -9.60
N ARG A 286 -9.84 15.41 -10.19
CA ARG A 286 -9.77 16.08 -11.49
C ARG A 286 -9.17 15.23 -12.61
N ILE A 287 -9.86 14.15 -12.96
CA ILE A 287 -9.48 13.25 -14.05
C ILE A 287 -10.29 13.59 -15.30
N ALA A 288 -9.61 14.04 -16.34
CA ALA A 288 -10.27 14.60 -17.53
C ALA A 288 -10.91 13.56 -18.46
N LYS A 289 -10.50 12.29 -18.37
CA LYS A 289 -11.03 11.19 -19.19
C LYS A 289 -11.45 10.00 -18.34
N THR A 290 -11.74 8.90 -19.02
CA THR A 290 -12.29 7.69 -18.40
C THR A 290 -11.42 7.14 -17.28
N VAL A 291 -12.07 6.78 -16.19
CA VAL A 291 -11.50 6.01 -15.11
C VAL A 291 -12.03 4.59 -15.17
N ASN A 292 -11.12 3.62 -15.11
CA ASN A 292 -11.41 2.20 -14.94
C ASN A 292 -10.66 1.71 -13.71
N PHE A 293 -11.40 1.28 -12.72
CA PHE A 293 -10.87 0.73 -11.48
C PHE A 293 -11.33 -0.71 -11.31
N LYS A 294 -10.41 -1.59 -11.01
CA LYS A 294 -10.70 -2.99 -10.76
C LYS A 294 -9.86 -3.52 -9.61
N SER A 295 -10.54 -4.08 -8.61
CA SER A 295 -9.89 -4.78 -7.50
C SER A 295 -10.66 -6.06 -7.18
N SER A 296 -10.20 -6.80 -6.18
CA SER A 296 -10.87 -8.03 -5.73
C SER A 296 -12.30 -7.81 -5.19
N ARG A 297 -12.63 -6.60 -4.76
CA ARG A 297 -13.92 -6.25 -4.12
C ARG A 297 -14.72 -5.18 -4.82
N THR A 298 -14.09 -4.36 -5.64
CA THR A 298 -14.73 -3.21 -6.28
C THR A 298 -14.33 -3.15 -7.74
N ASP A 299 -15.31 -3.02 -8.61
CA ASP A 299 -15.17 -2.75 -10.03
C ASP A 299 -15.94 -1.46 -10.35
N MET A 300 -15.27 -0.48 -10.92
CA MET A 300 -15.83 0.84 -11.15
C MET A 300 -15.35 1.43 -12.45
N SER A 301 -16.24 2.10 -13.16
CA SER A 301 -15.88 2.90 -14.32
C SER A 301 -16.77 4.14 -14.46
N PHE A 302 -16.19 5.23 -14.92
CA PHE A 302 -16.91 6.46 -15.29
C PHE A 302 -16.13 7.25 -16.33
N ALA A 303 -16.77 8.22 -16.98
CA ALA A 303 -16.18 8.91 -18.13
C ALA A 303 -15.23 10.07 -17.74
N ARG A 304 -15.52 10.78 -16.64
CA ARG A 304 -14.72 11.92 -16.17
C ARG A 304 -15.02 12.22 -14.70
N LEU A 305 -14.04 12.73 -14.00
CA LEU A 305 -14.17 13.20 -12.62
C LEU A 305 -13.73 14.67 -12.57
N ASP A 306 -14.66 15.57 -12.33
CA ASP A 306 -14.36 16.99 -12.16
C ASP A 306 -14.06 17.33 -10.70
N GLY A 307 -14.65 16.58 -9.76
CA GLY A 307 -14.41 16.68 -8.33
C GLY A 307 -13.37 15.70 -7.82
N GLU A 308 -13.70 15.05 -6.71
CA GLU A 308 -12.83 14.15 -5.98
C GLU A 308 -13.53 12.80 -5.73
N LEU A 309 -12.74 11.75 -5.62
CA LEU A 309 -13.16 10.41 -5.24
C LEU A 309 -12.21 9.86 -4.21
N ASP A 310 -12.76 9.40 -3.09
CA ASP A 310 -12.05 8.72 -2.03
C ASP A 310 -12.64 7.31 -1.85
N LEU A 311 -11.82 6.30 -2.04
CA LEU A 311 -12.16 4.90 -1.91
C LEU A 311 -11.30 4.26 -0.83
N GLU A 312 -11.85 4.06 0.34
CA GLU A 312 -11.23 3.39 1.47
C GLU A 312 -11.78 1.96 1.68
N SER A 313 -11.33 1.25 2.68
CA SER A 313 -11.76 -0.14 2.91
C SER A 313 -13.27 -0.27 3.19
N GLY A 314 -13.88 0.68 3.89
CA GLY A 314 -15.31 0.72 4.26
C GLY A 314 -16.14 1.73 3.47
N ASP A 315 -15.54 2.78 2.95
CA ASP A 315 -16.20 3.96 2.43
C ASP A 315 -15.91 4.17 0.95
N PHE A 316 -16.91 4.72 0.26
CA PHE A 316 -16.79 5.23 -1.09
C PHE A 316 -17.44 6.62 -1.14
N GLU A 317 -16.64 7.64 -1.24
CA GLU A 317 -17.11 9.01 -1.38
C GLU A 317 -16.68 9.59 -2.72
N ALA A 318 -17.60 10.21 -3.44
CA ALA A 318 -17.26 10.85 -4.71
C ALA A 318 -18.11 12.10 -4.96
N SER A 319 -17.51 13.09 -5.62
CA SER A 319 -18.17 14.31 -6.04
C SER A 319 -17.94 14.58 -7.53
N ASP A 320 -18.93 15.18 -8.17
CA ASP A 320 -18.88 15.69 -9.55
C ASP A 320 -18.40 14.65 -10.59
N ILE A 321 -19.01 13.45 -10.53
CA ILE A 321 -18.80 12.41 -11.54
C ILE A 321 -19.60 12.73 -12.80
N ILE A 322 -18.95 12.73 -13.96
CA ILE A 322 -19.58 12.96 -15.26
C ILE A 322 -19.49 11.71 -16.13
N GLY A 323 -20.59 11.41 -16.80
CA GLY A 323 -20.74 10.27 -17.71
C GLY A 323 -21.33 9.05 -17.01
N PRO A 324 -21.53 7.94 -17.70
CA PRO A 324 -22.13 6.78 -17.10
C PRO A 324 -21.21 6.24 -15.98
N LEU A 325 -21.74 6.21 -14.75
CA LEU A 325 -21.09 5.57 -13.61
C LEU A 325 -21.56 4.12 -13.50
N ASN A 326 -20.63 3.19 -13.53
CA ASN A 326 -20.86 1.80 -13.15
C ASN A 326 -20.01 1.50 -11.92
N LEU A 327 -20.65 1.11 -10.82
CA LEU A 327 -20.00 0.75 -9.56
C LEU A 327 -20.55 -0.59 -9.09
N ASN A 328 -19.70 -1.58 -8.94
CA ASN A 328 -20.03 -2.86 -8.35
C ASN A 328 -19.07 -3.11 -7.17
N THR A 329 -19.62 -3.19 -5.96
CA THR A 329 -18.84 -3.38 -4.75
C THR A 329 -19.56 -4.27 -3.75
N ARG A 330 -18.84 -4.76 -2.72
CA ARG A 330 -19.43 -5.72 -1.77
C ARG A 330 -19.80 -5.14 -0.42
N SER A 331 -19.02 -4.19 0.08
CA SER A 331 -19.25 -3.65 1.42
C SER A 331 -18.66 -2.25 1.50
N LYS A 332 -19.48 -1.27 1.11
CA LYS A 332 -19.14 0.14 1.13
C LYS A 332 -20.29 0.98 1.62
N ASP A 333 -20.01 1.93 2.46
CA ASP A 333 -20.88 3.07 2.68
C ASP A 333 -20.68 4.02 1.50
N ILE A 334 -21.65 4.08 0.61
CA ILE A 334 -21.53 4.81 -0.66
C ILE A 334 -22.19 6.17 -0.52
N ARG A 335 -21.42 7.22 -0.77
CA ARG A 335 -21.89 8.60 -0.85
C ARG A 335 -21.40 9.25 -2.14
N ILE A 336 -22.32 9.56 -3.05
CA ILE A 336 -22.02 10.17 -4.34
C ILE A 336 -22.80 11.47 -4.45
N SER A 337 -22.12 12.59 -4.62
CA SER A 337 -22.69 13.90 -4.84
C SER A 337 -22.39 14.41 -6.23
N GLY A 338 -23.33 15.12 -6.85
CA GLY A 338 -23.10 15.82 -8.12
C GLY A 338 -22.95 14.91 -9.35
N VAL A 339 -23.55 13.70 -9.34
CA VAL A 339 -23.43 12.82 -10.50
C VAL A 339 -24.32 13.29 -11.66
N SER A 340 -23.76 13.27 -12.88
CA SER A 340 -24.46 13.66 -14.13
C SER A 340 -24.42 12.53 -15.13
N SER A 341 -25.57 12.04 -15.63
CA SER A 341 -25.77 10.96 -16.59
C SER A 341 -26.29 9.66 -15.96
N ASN A 342 -26.11 8.53 -16.64
CA ASN A 342 -26.57 7.24 -16.15
C ASN A 342 -25.75 6.76 -14.97
N VAL A 343 -26.43 6.09 -14.02
CA VAL A 343 -25.80 5.55 -12.80
C VAL A 343 -26.24 4.10 -12.63
N GLN A 344 -25.28 3.21 -12.47
CA GLN A 344 -25.52 1.83 -12.08
C GLN A 344 -24.65 1.51 -10.84
N VAL A 345 -25.31 1.22 -9.74
CA VAL A 345 -24.64 0.87 -8.47
C VAL A 345 -25.14 -0.48 -7.99
N LYS A 346 -24.22 -1.39 -7.70
CA LYS A 346 -24.48 -2.64 -7.01
C LYS A 346 -23.63 -2.71 -5.77
N ASN A 347 -24.28 -2.90 -4.61
CA ASN A 347 -23.63 -3.04 -3.33
C ASN A 347 -24.26 -4.19 -2.54
N GLU A 348 -23.46 -4.95 -1.81
CA GLU A 348 -24.02 -6.03 -0.98
C GLU A 348 -24.31 -5.56 0.44
N ASN A 349 -23.55 -4.56 0.95
CA ASN A 349 -23.65 -4.14 2.34
C ASN A 349 -23.18 -2.70 2.53
N GLY A 350 -23.92 -1.93 3.33
CA GLY A 350 -23.70 -0.50 3.58
C GLY A 350 -24.73 0.39 2.89
N PRO A 351 -25.01 1.58 3.42
CA PRO A 351 -25.95 2.54 2.84
C PRO A 351 -25.46 3.05 1.49
N VAL A 352 -26.41 3.39 0.63
CA VAL A 352 -26.17 3.98 -0.68
C VAL A 352 -26.89 5.33 -0.75
N GLU A 353 -26.12 6.42 -0.80
CA GLU A 353 -26.62 7.78 -0.94
C GLU A 353 -26.11 8.38 -2.25
N ILE A 354 -27.03 8.81 -3.10
CA ILE A 354 -26.71 9.35 -4.43
C ILE A 354 -27.46 10.68 -4.63
N GLU A 355 -26.72 11.74 -4.88
CA GLU A 355 -27.27 13.02 -5.31
C GLU A 355 -27.00 13.24 -6.79
N VAL A 356 -28.07 13.36 -7.56
CA VAL A 356 -28.01 13.52 -9.02
C VAL A 356 -28.16 14.99 -9.39
N THR A 357 -27.20 15.55 -10.13
CA THR A 357 -27.28 16.92 -10.66
C THR A 357 -28.02 16.98 -11.99
N LYS A 358 -27.74 16.04 -12.88
CA LYS A 358 -28.45 15.89 -14.17
C LYS A 358 -28.87 14.45 -14.34
N LEU A 359 -30.18 14.22 -14.27
CA LEU A 359 -30.76 12.89 -14.26
C LEU A 359 -30.58 12.17 -15.61
N GLY A 360 -29.97 11.01 -15.59
CA GLY A 360 -30.01 9.97 -16.59
C GLY A 360 -30.84 8.78 -16.07
N ASN A 361 -30.59 7.59 -16.62
CA ASN A 361 -31.15 6.37 -16.04
C ASN A 361 -30.35 6.01 -14.78
N VAL A 362 -31.07 5.61 -13.73
CA VAL A 362 -30.47 5.22 -12.44
C VAL A 362 -30.91 3.81 -12.09
N GLU A 363 -29.94 2.93 -11.86
CA GLU A 363 -30.18 1.58 -11.35
C GLU A 363 -29.37 1.38 -10.08
N VAL A 364 -30.04 1.13 -8.96
CA VAL A 364 -29.37 0.83 -7.67
C VAL A 364 -29.88 -0.49 -7.14
N GLN A 365 -28.95 -1.40 -6.87
CA GLN A 365 -29.21 -2.68 -6.21
C GLN A 365 -28.39 -2.73 -4.93
N ASN A 366 -29.06 -2.88 -3.78
CA ASN A 366 -28.42 -3.05 -2.49
C ASN A 366 -29.04 -4.25 -1.75
N ASP A 367 -28.21 -5.04 -1.10
CA ASP A 367 -28.75 -6.17 -0.34
C ASP A 367 -29.06 -5.80 1.10
N ARG A 368 -28.27 -4.92 1.72
CA ARG A 368 -28.42 -4.52 3.13
C ARG A 368 -28.13 -3.05 3.34
N ALA A 369 -28.89 -2.45 4.26
CA ALA A 369 -28.93 -1.03 4.57
C ALA A 369 -29.70 -0.19 3.54
N ASP A 370 -29.88 1.09 3.82
CA ASP A 370 -30.81 1.94 3.12
C ASP A 370 -30.27 2.47 1.79
N ILE A 371 -31.18 2.72 0.87
CA ILE A 371 -30.91 3.47 -0.37
C ILE A 371 -31.58 4.84 -0.24
N ARG A 372 -30.81 5.89 -0.44
CA ARG A 372 -31.30 7.27 -0.49
C ARG A 372 -30.87 7.92 -1.80
N ILE A 373 -31.80 8.44 -2.56
CA ILE A 373 -31.56 9.14 -3.81
C ILE A 373 -32.15 10.56 -3.77
N PHE A 374 -31.36 11.54 -4.13
CA PHE A 374 -31.74 12.94 -4.27
C PHE A 374 -31.85 13.30 -5.74
N ILE A 375 -33.05 13.70 -6.17
CA ILE A 375 -33.38 14.00 -7.57
C ILE A 375 -33.82 15.46 -7.69
N PRO A 376 -33.31 16.23 -8.67
CA PRO A 376 -33.75 17.59 -8.89
C PRO A 376 -35.27 17.66 -9.11
N GLU A 377 -35.95 18.56 -8.44
CA GLU A 377 -37.42 18.66 -8.42
C GLU A 377 -38.06 18.76 -9.81
N LYS A 378 -37.38 19.40 -10.76
CA LYS A 378 -37.88 19.59 -12.15
C LYS A 378 -37.54 18.42 -13.07
N SER A 379 -36.96 17.35 -12.58
CA SER A 379 -36.60 16.19 -13.39
C SER A 379 -37.82 15.45 -13.90
N SER A 380 -37.70 14.85 -15.08
CA SER A 380 -38.71 14.00 -15.70
C SER A 380 -38.25 12.55 -15.65
N PHE A 381 -39.02 11.70 -14.92
CA PHE A 381 -38.57 10.32 -14.69
C PHE A 381 -39.74 9.37 -14.40
N GLN A 382 -39.48 8.09 -14.59
CA GLN A 382 -40.34 6.99 -14.17
C GLN A 382 -39.59 6.18 -13.10
N VAL A 383 -40.28 5.83 -12.02
CA VAL A 383 -39.72 5.02 -10.93
C VAL A 383 -40.31 3.62 -10.93
N ASP A 384 -39.46 2.64 -10.71
CA ASP A 384 -39.80 1.29 -10.27
C ASP A 384 -38.89 0.95 -9.08
N ALA A 385 -39.44 1.03 -7.87
CA ALA A 385 -38.69 0.78 -6.64
C ALA A 385 -39.32 -0.36 -5.86
N GLN A 386 -38.45 -1.25 -5.35
CA GLN A 386 -38.86 -2.38 -4.54
C GLN A 386 -37.95 -2.51 -3.33
N ALA A 387 -38.51 -2.53 -2.13
CA ALA A 387 -37.83 -2.88 -0.90
C ALA A 387 -38.43 -4.17 -0.32
N ARG A 388 -37.58 -5.12 0.04
CA ARG A 388 -37.98 -6.26 0.88
C ARG A 388 -37.52 -5.98 2.30
N ASN A 389 -38.37 -6.27 3.28
CA ASN A 389 -38.14 -6.01 4.68
C ASN A 389 -37.68 -4.55 4.97
N GLY A 390 -38.37 -3.58 4.34
CA GLY A 390 -38.14 -2.15 4.47
C GLY A 390 -39.26 -1.34 3.90
N GLU A 391 -39.32 -0.06 4.21
CA GLU A 391 -40.31 0.88 3.75
C GLU A 391 -39.80 1.73 2.58
N ILE A 392 -40.71 2.22 1.75
CA ILE A 392 -40.41 3.21 0.72
C ILE A 392 -41.05 4.54 1.10
N GLN A 393 -40.27 5.61 1.02
CA GLN A 393 -40.72 6.98 1.24
C GLN A 393 -40.30 7.85 0.06
N SER A 394 -41.16 8.81 -0.29
CA SER A 394 -40.88 9.75 -1.37
C SER A 394 -41.46 11.15 -1.10
N ASP A 395 -40.74 12.17 -1.54
CA ASP A 395 -41.19 13.55 -1.56
C ASP A 395 -42.03 13.87 -2.82
N PHE A 396 -42.10 12.96 -3.80
CA PHE A 396 -42.86 13.12 -5.04
C PHE A 396 -44.23 12.52 -4.88
N SER A 397 -45.26 13.36 -4.87
CA SER A 397 -46.65 12.97 -4.67
C SER A 397 -47.24 12.15 -5.82
N GLU A 398 -46.61 12.18 -6.99
CA GLU A 398 -47.03 11.44 -8.19
C GLU A 398 -46.70 9.95 -8.12
N LEU A 399 -45.87 9.55 -7.17
CA LEU A 399 -45.49 8.15 -6.98
C LEU A 399 -46.53 7.41 -6.13
N LYS A 400 -47.02 6.30 -6.63
CA LYS A 400 -47.89 5.39 -5.89
C LYS A 400 -46.98 4.47 -5.04
N ILE A 401 -47.09 4.61 -3.72
CA ILE A 401 -46.33 3.83 -2.74
C ILE A 401 -47.27 2.85 -2.04
N GLU A 402 -46.86 1.58 -2.00
CA GLU A 402 -47.57 0.52 -1.27
C GLU A 402 -46.55 -0.12 -0.31
N ASN A 403 -46.66 0.19 0.98
CA ASN A 403 -45.82 -0.41 2.03
C ASN A 403 -46.54 -1.60 2.66
N GLY A 404 -45.92 -2.77 2.64
CA GLY A 404 -46.42 -3.99 3.26
C GLY A 404 -45.36 -4.65 4.14
N ASP A 405 -45.77 -5.58 4.98
CA ASP A 405 -44.90 -6.19 6.02
C ASP A 405 -43.59 -6.79 5.48
N ASN A 406 -43.64 -7.42 4.30
CA ASN A 406 -42.47 -8.11 3.72
C ASN A 406 -42.00 -7.49 2.41
N ARG A 407 -42.77 -6.61 1.81
CA ARG A 407 -42.46 -6.00 0.53
C ARG A 407 -43.16 -4.66 0.39
N SER A 408 -42.38 -3.66 0.04
CA SER A 408 -42.83 -2.34 -0.33
C SER A 408 -42.54 -2.06 -1.79
N THR A 409 -43.42 -1.36 -2.47
CA THR A 409 -43.20 -0.98 -3.87
C THR A 409 -43.57 0.49 -4.08
N ALA A 410 -42.86 1.13 -4.99
CA ALA A 410 -43.22 2.47 -5.46
C ALA A 410 -43.12 2.53 -7.00
N ASN A 411 -44.18 2.96 -7.63
CA ASN A 411 -44.25 3.08 -9.08
C ASN A 411 -44.90 4.41 -9.44
N GLY A 412 -44.47 5.03 -10.51
CA GLY A 412 -45.07 6.26 -11.01
C GLY A 412 -44.22 6.99 -12.02
N SER A 413 -44.76 8.06 -12.55
CA SER A 413 -44.10 8.91 -13.54
C SER A 413 -44.22 10.37 -13.10
N VAL A 414 -43.10 11.06 -13.04
CA VAL A 414 -42.99 12.47 -12.67
C VAL A 414 -42.64 13.27 -13.92
N ASN A 415 -43.33 14.37 -14.19
CA ASN A 415 -43.05 15.30 -15.29
C ASN A 415 -42.90 14.63 -16.68
N GLY A 416 -43.62 13.53 -16.99
CA GLY A 416 -43.64 12.89 -18.30
C GLY A 416 -42.67 11.70 -18.48
N GLY A 417 -41.84 11.36 -17.49
CA GLY A 417 -41.16 10.07 -17.41
C GLY A 417 -40.06 9.77 -18.45
N THR A 418 -39.11 10.68 -18.68
CA THR A 418 -38.06 10.50 -19.71
C THR A 418 -36.89 9.64 -19.27
N SER A 419 -36.54 9.64 -17.98
CA SER A 419 -35.49 8.81 -17.40
C SER A 419 -36.05 7.68 -16.56
N HIS A 420 -35.41 6.55 -16.51
CA HIS A 420 -35.85 5.40 -15.70
C HIS A 420 -34.99 5.27 -14.42
N ILE A 421 -35.69 5.14 -13.29
CA ILE A 421 -35.07 4.92 -11.97
C ILE A 421 -35.54 3.57 -11.46
N VAL A 422 -34.61 2.63 -11.30
CA VAL A 422 -34.84 1.29 -10.76
C VAL A 422 -34.09 1.14 -9.46
N LEU A 423 -34.82 0.95 -8.35
CA LEU A 423 -34.24 0.81 -7.02
C LEU A 423 -34.66 -0.52 -6.41
N ASN A 424 -33.71 -1.38 -6.10
CA ASN A 424 -33.93 -2.68 -5.49
C ASN A 424 -33.14 -2.81 -4.18
N ASN A 425 -33.88 -3.05 -3.07
CA ASN A 425 -33.27 -3.29 -1.77
C ASN A 425 -33.81 -4.58 -1.15
N GLN A 426 -32.93 -5.45 -0.64
CA GLN A 426 -33.37 -6.69 -0.02
C GLN A 426 -33.67 -6.51 1.48
N HIS A 427 -32.85 -5.72 2.21
CA HIS A 427 -33.00 -5.46 3.63
C HIS A 427 -32.64 -4.00 3.94
N GLY A 428 -33.62 -3.14 3.97
CA GLY A 428 -33.46 -1.71 4.23
C GLY A 428 -34.51 -0.90 3.49
N SER A 429 -34.65 0.35 3.86
CA SER A 429 -35.63 1.28 3.30
C SER A 429 -35.09 1.97 2.04
N ILE A 430 -36.00 2.50 1.25
CA ILE A 430 -35.69 3.32 0.08
C ILE A 430 -36.29 4.70 0.29
N GLU A 431 -35.44 5.72 0.17
CA GLU A 431 -35.89 7.12 0.24
C GLU A 431 -35.61 7.82 -1.09
N ILE A 432 -36.70 8.38 -1.68
CA ILE A 432 -36.64 9.16 -2.92
C ILE A 432 -36.94 10.61 -2.56
N ARG A 433 -35.91 11.43 -2.49
CA ARG A 433 -35.99 12.80 -1.99
C ARG A 433 -35.85 13.81 -3.14
N LYS A 434 -36.45 14.98 -2.95
CA LYS A 434 -36.19 16.12 -3.83
C LYS A 434 -34.79 16.65 -3.56
N GLY A 435 -33.98 16.78 -4.61
CA GLY A 435 -32.64 17.34 -4.52
C GLY A 435 -32.68 18.80 -4.13
N GLY A 436 -31.96 19.16 -3.12
CA GLY A 436 -31.65 20.51 -2.67
C GLY A 436 -30.33 20.42 -1.97
N VAL A 437 -29.54 21.49 -1.97
CA VAL A 437 -28.25 21.56 -1.28
C VAL A 437 -28.43 21.03 0.13
N VAL A 438 -28.04 19.78 0.36
CA VAL A 438 -27.91 19.28 1.71
C VAL A 438 -26.76 20.07 2.30
N ALA A 439 -27.10 21.05 3.14
CA ALA A 439 -26.08 21.69 3.96
C ALA A 439 -25.35 20.56 4.69
N SER A 440 -24.16 20.23 4.22
CA SER A 440 -23.29 19.32 4.92
C SER A 440 -23.21 19.83 6.35
N THR A 441 -23.72 19.07 7.30
CA THR A 441 -23.50 19.36 8.71
C THR A 441 -21.99 19.45 8.87
N PRO A 442 -21.43 20.60 9.25
CA PRO A 442 -19.99 20.72 9.38
C PRO A 442 -19.51 19.61 10.30
N ALA A 443 -18.53 18.85 9.88
CA ALA A 443 -17.91 17.88 10.74
C ALA A 443 -17.54 18.54 12.07
N PRO A 444 -17.81 17.93 13.23
CA PRO A 444 -17.50 18.53 14.51
C PRO A 444 -16.01 18.92 14.53
N PRO A 445 -15.68 20.14 14.97
CA PRO A 445 -14.30 20.62 14.95
C PRO A 445 -13.40 19.63 15.68
N LYS A 446 -12.32 19.20 15.02
CA LYS A 446 -11.31 18.34 15.63
C LYS A 446 -10.87 19.00 16.95
N PRO A 447 -10.84 18.24 18.07
CA PRO A 447 -10.40 18.79 19.34
C PRO A 447 -9.02 19.43 19.18
N PRO A 448 -8.78 20.61 19.77
CA PRO A 448 -7.52 21.30 19.66
C PRO A 448 -6.41 20.38 20.18
N LYS A 449 -5.35 20.21 19.38
CA LYS A 449 -4.13 19.51 19.81
C LYS A 449 -3.65 20.19 21.08
N SER A 450 -3.56 19.45 22.17
CA SER A 450 -3.01 19.94 23.44
C SER A 450 -1.62 20.50 23.18
N LEU A 451 -1.46 21.80 23.37
CA LEU A 451 -0.14 22.44 23.39
C LEU A 451 0.68 21.83 24.50
N LYS A 452 1.78 21.18 24.16
CA LYS A 452 2.79 20.80 25.14
C LYS A 452 3.22 22.06 25.88
N LYS A 453 3.01 22.04 27.21
CA LYS A 453 3.43 23.07 28.13
C LYS A 453 4.96 23.20 28.00
N SER A 454 5.42 24.33 27.46
CA SER A 454 6.82 24.68 27.50
C SER A 454 7.21 24.94 28.95
N GLU A 455 8.15 24.18 29.46
CA GLU A 455 8.83 24.47 30.73
C GLU A 455 9.57 25.80 30.61
N VAL A 456 9.22 26.71 31.48
CA VAL A 456 9.92 27.97 31.68
C VAL A 456 11.20 27.65 32.44
N PRO A 457 12.40 28.07 31.99
CA PRO A 457 13.59 27.93 32.80
C PRO A 457 13.53 28.98 33.95
N ASP A 458 13.66 28.46 35.15
CA ASP A 458 13.74 29.22 36.40
C ASP A 458 15.02 30.08 36.42
N ALA A 459 14.88 31.36 36.43
CA ALA A 459 15.97 32.30 36.62
C ALA A 459 16.20 32.46 38.12
N THR A 460 17.22 31.85 38.64
CA THR A 460 17.75 32.17 39.98
C THR A 460 18.93 33.10 39.84
N GLU A 461 18.72 34.31 40.36
CA GLU A 461 19.74 35.24 40.82
C GLU A 461 20.75 34.57 41.79
N ASN A 462 22.00 34.71 41.53
CA ASN A 462 23.06 35.35 42.34
C ASN A 462 24.43 35.14 41.72
#